data_9a3b50253472fd6a402f895d3d163a5c
#
_entry.id   9a3b50253472fd6a402f895d3d163a5c
#
_cell.length_a   1.000
_cell.length_b   1.000
_cell.length_c   1.000
_cell.angle_alpha   90.00
_cell.angle_beta   90.00
_cell.angle_gamma   90.00
#
_symmetry.space_group_name_H-M   'P 1'
#
loop_
_entity.id
_entity.type
_entity.pdbx_description
1 polymer ?
#
loop_
_entity_poly.entity_id
_entity_poly.type
_entity_poly.pdbx_seq_one_letter_code
_entity_poly.pdbx_strand_id
1 'polypeptide(L)'
;MKLKKYHGLGNDYLVTRLAELGTPTPAEAARQVCDRHKGVGSDGLLLGPLPSQTADFRLRIFNPDGSEAEKSGNGIRIFCRFLYDEGLVDQDTPFSLETLGGKVGCVVMQGGDIVRVEMGAVSFWSEDAGITGEGREVIRERLPLPDAGFTVCGASVGNPHCIVLDSTSPETDVHRFGPLIERHPWFKNRTN
;
A
#
# COMPACT_ATOMS: atom_id res chain seq x y z
N MET A 1 -20.05 4.26 13.20
CA MET A 1 -19.01 4.36 12.16
C MET A 1 -19.68 4.34 10.80
N LYS A 2 -19.34 5.25 9.90
CA LYS A 2 -19.81 5.23 8.50
C LYS A 2 -18.65 4.83 7.61
N LEU A 3 -18.88 3.86 6.72
CA LEU A 3 -17.85 3.25 5.87
C LEU A 3 -18.33 3.26 4.43
N LYS A 4 -17.42 3.57 3.49
CA LYS A 4 -17.62 3.33 2.07
C LYS A 4 -16.66 2.24 1.61
N LYS A 5 -17.12 1.29 0.81
CA LYS A 5 -16.31 0.19 0.30
C LYS A 5 -16.00 0.39 -1.18
N TYR A 6 -14.73 0.28 -1.52
CA TYR A 6 -14.23 0.37 -2.89
C TYR A 6 -13.27 -0.79 -3.18
N HIS A 7 -12.97 -1.01 -4.45
CA HIS A 7 -11.89 -1.89 -4.85
C HIS A 7 -11.12 -1.34 -6.04
N GLY A 8 -9.84 -1.65 -6.10
CA GLY A 8 -8.98 -1.44 -7.25
C GLY A 8 -8.35 -2.76 -7.68
N LEU A 9 -8.79 -3.31 -8.83
CA LEU A 9 -8.30 -4.59 -9.36
C LEU A 9 -8.49 -5.77 -8.37
N GLY A 10 -9.60 -5.79 -7.64
CA GLY A 10 -9.91 -6.84 -6.66
C GLY A 10 -9.39 -6.59 -5.24
N ASN A 11 -8.39 -5.74 -5.07
CA ASN A 11 -7.91 -5.32 -3.75
C ASN A 11 -8.90 -4.32 -3.15
N ASP A 12 -9.63 -4.71 -2.10
CA ASP A 12 -10.75 -3.96 -1.55
C ASP A 12 -10.38 -3.22 -0.25
N TYR A 13 -10.84 -1.98 -0.14
CA TYR A 13 -10.63 -1.13 1.04
C TYR A 13 -11.93 -0.53 1.53
N LEU A 14 -12.01 -0.37 2.85
CA LEU A 14 -13.00 0.48 3.50
C LEU A 14 -12.44 1.87 3.68
N VAL A 15 -13.22 2.90 3.42
CA VAL A 15 -12.82 4.31 3.58
C VAL A 15 -13.71 4.94 4.64
N THR A 16 -13.12 5.68 5.58
CA THR A 16 -13.84 6.45 6.60
C THR A 16 -13.16 7.77 6.91
N ARG A 17 -13.92 8.74 7.37
CA ARG A 17 -13.41 10.01 7.91
C ARG A 17 -13.16 9.88 9.40
N LEU A 18 -12.21 10.66 9.92
CA LEU A 18 -11.90 10.63 11.36
C LEU A 18 -13.11 10.93 12.24
N ALA A 19 -13.95 11.88 11.84
CA ALA A 19 -15.18 12.23 12.56
C ALA A 19 -16.23 11.09 12.57
N GLU A 20 -16.15 10.14 11.63
CA GLU A 20 -17.08 9.02 11.50
C GLU A 20 -16.54 7.72 12.13
N LEU A 21 -15.26 7.72 12.57
CA LEU A 21 -14.61 6.55 13.15
C LEU A 21 -15.26 6.11 14.48
N GLY A 22 -15.67 7.09 15.30
CA GLY A 22 -16.21 6.83 16.63
C GLY A 22 -15.13 6.70 17.70
N THR A 23 -15.36 5.83 18.68
CA THR A 23 -14.50 5.68 19.86
C THR A 23 -13.25 4.81 19.70
N PRO A 24 -13.21 3.78 18.81
CA PRO A 24 -12.02 2.95 18.69
C PRO A 24 -10.85 3.74 18.07
N THR A 25 -9.63 3.34 18.42
CA THR A 25 -8.44 3.80 17.70
C THR A 25 -8.49 3.32 16.24
N PRO A 26 -7.81 4.00 15.29
CA PRO A 26 -7.79 3.55 13.90
C PRO A 26 -7.33 2.09 13.71
N ALA A 27 -6.34 1.65 14.50
CA ALA A 27 -5.84 0.28 14.48
C ALA A 27 -6.89 -0.75 14.97
N GLU A 28 -7.63 -0.43 16.03
CA GLU A 28 -8.72 -1.27 16.53
C GLU A 28 -9.88 -1.32 15.54
N ALA A 29 -10.25 -0.18 14.97
CA ALA A 29 -11.27 -0.09 13.94
C ALA A 29 -10.92 -0.97 12.73
N ALA A 30 -9.66 -0.88 12.25
CA ALA A 30 -9.20 -1.71 11.14
C ALA A 30 -9.37 -3.20 11.44
N ARG A 31 -8.89 -3.67 12.61
CA ARG A 31 -9.07 -5.07 13.02
C ARG A 31 -10.52 -5.53 13.05
N GLN A 32 -11.43 -4.65 13.50
CA GLN A 32 -12.86 -4.97 13.60
C GLN A 32 -13.55 -4.99 12.24
N VAL A 33 -13.36 -3.93 11.43
CA VAL A 33 -14.14 -3.76 10.21
C VAL A 33 -13.60 -4.58 9.03
N CYS A 34 -12.28 -4.87 9.02
CA CYS A 34 -11.66 -5.65 7.94
C CYS A 34 -11.86 -7.17 8.11
N ASP A 35 -12.24 -7.65 9.27
CA ASP A 35 -12.56 -9.06 9.48
C ASP A 35 -13.70 -9.50 8.55
N ARG A 36 -13.43 -10.50 7.69
CA ARG A 36 -14.39 -10.96 6.66
C ARG A 36 -15.52 -11.81 7.22
N HIS A 37 -15.43 -12.23 8.49
CA HIS A 37 -16.43 -13.06 9.15
C HIS A 37 -17.28 -12.29 10.18
N LYS A 38 -16.68 -11.29 10.85
CA LYS A 38 -17.30 -10.55 11.95
C LYS A 38 -17.48 -9.06 11.64
N GLY A 39 -16.78 -8.54 10.65
CA GLY A 39 -16.85 -7.16 10.18
C GLY A 39 -17.49 -7.04 8.81
N VAL A 40 -17.20 -5.96 8.11
CA VAL A 40 -17.59 -5.73 6.71
C VAL A 40 -16.71 -6.56 5.77
N GLY A 41 -15.48 -6.80 6.18
CA GLY A 41 -14.46 -7.51 5.42
C GLY A 41 -13.80 -6.65 4.34
N SER A 42 -12.47 -6.55 4.40
CA SER A 42 -11.65 -5.87 3.38
C SER A 42 -10.18 -6.18 3.57
N ASP A 43 -9.35 -5.80 2.58
CA ASP A 43 -7.90 -5.88 2.63
C ASP A 43 -7.27 -4.73 3.43
N GLY A 44 -8.05 -3.74 3.85
CA GLY A 44 -7.58 -2.66 4.70
C GLY A 44 -8.59 -1.54 4.92
N LEU A 45 -8.19 -0.60 5.78
CA LEU A 45 -8.95 0.60 6.13
C LEU A 45 -8.16 1.85 5.72
N LEU A 46 -8.79 2.74 4.97
CA LEU A 46 -8.31 4.05 4.59
C LEU A 46 -8.96 5.11 5.47
N LEU A 47 -8.15 5.84 6.22
CA LEU A 47 -8.61 6.91 7.09
C LEU A 47 -8.23 8.29 6.53
N GLY A 48 -9.22 9.06 6.16
CA GLY A 48 -9.04 10.40 5.60
C GLY A 48 -10.32 10.98 4.99
N PRO A 49 -10.27 12.22 4.45
CA PRO A 49 -9.08 13.08 4.43
C PRO A 49 -8.74 13.65 5.80
N LEU A 50 -7.44 13.72 6.08
CA LEU A 50 -6.90 14.37 7.26
C LEU A 50 -6.17 15.67 6.84
N PRO A 51 -6.01 16.65 7.74
CA PRO A 51 -5.19 17.82 7.49
C PRO A 51 -3.73 17.45 7.24
N SER A 52 -3.09 18.16 6.32
CA SER A 52 -1.65 18.11 6.04
C SER A 52 -1.06 19.51 6.01
N GLN A 53 0.22 19.64 6.35
CA GLN A 53 0.98 20.88 6.19
C GLN A 53 1.79 20.91 4.87
N THR A 54 1.91 19.75 4.20
CA THR A 54 2.79 19.56 3.04
C THR A 54 2.04 19.16 1.78
N ALA A 55 0.77 18.73 1.91
CA ALA A 55 -0.08 18.27 0.81
C ALA A 55 -1.51 18.80 0.96
N ASP A 56 -2.33 18.65 -0.07
CA ASP A 56 -3.73 19.06 -0.04
C ASP A 56 -4.54 18.21 0.95
N PHE A 57 -4.21 16.91 1.04
CA PHE A 57 -4.83 15.97 1.99
C PHE A 57 -3.79 15.02 2.55
N ARG A 58 -4.12 14.42 3.70
CA ARG A 58 -3.37 13.29 4.28
C ARG A 58 -4.24 12.06 4.38
N LEU A 59 -3.65 10.90 4.07
CA LEU A 59 -4.23 9.58 4.13
C LEU A 59 -3.41 8.69 5.08
N ARG A 60 -4.10 7.97 5.96
CA ARG A 60 -3.53 6.85 6.72
C ARG A 60 -4.11 5.53 6.22
N ILE A 61 -3.26 4.53 6.09
CA ILE A 61 -3.58 3.22 5.51
C ILE A 61 -3.35 2.16 6.57
N PHE A 62 -4.37 1.39 6.90
CA PHE A 62 -4.27 0.33 7.91
C PHE A 62 -4.53 -1.04 7.29
N ASN A 63 -3.67 -2.00 7.62
CA ASN A 63 -3.85 -3.39 7.29
C ASN A 63 -4.92 -4.03 8.21
N PRO A 64 -5.47 -5.22 7.85
CA PRO A 64 -6.48 -5.91 8.67
C PRO A 64 -6.00 -6.27 10.08
N ASP A 65 -4.69 -6.42 10.31
CA ASP A 65 -4.09 -6.65 11.62
C ASP A 65 -3.93 -5.39 12.47
N GLY A 66 -4.32 -4.21 11.93
CA GLY A 66 -4.23 -2.91 12.56
C GLY A 66 -2.86 -2.25 12.44
N SER A 67 -1.89 -2.86 11.78
CA SER A 67 -0.62 -2.19 11.44
C SER A 67 -0.87 -1.09 10.40
N GLU A 68 -0.06 -0.03 10.44
CA GLU A 68 -0.13 1.06 9.46
C GLU A 68 0.87 0.81 8.33
N ALA A 69 0.40 0.84 7.09
CA ALA A 69 1.22 0.71 5.89
C ALA A 69 1.74 2.07 5.45
N GLU A 70 2.98 2.09 4.98
CA GLU A 70 3.64 3.31 4.50
C GLU A 70 2.95 3.86 3.25
N LYS A 71 2.66 2.97 2.28
CA LYS A 71 2.08 3.35 0.99
C LYS A 71 1.36 2.16 0.33
N SER A 72 0.26 2.42 -0.35
CA SER A 72 -0.45 1.44 -1.17
C SER A 72 -0.92 2.11 -2.45
N GLY A 73 -0.42 1.68 -3.61
CA GLY A 73 -0.84 2.22 -4.89
C GLY A 73 -2.34 2.03 -5.16
N ASN A 74 -2.89 0.85 -4.83
CA ASN A 74 -4.33 0.58 -4.93
C ASN A 74 -5.12 1.44 -3.92
N GLY A 75 -4.69 1.48 -2.66
CA GLY A 75 -5.34 2.28 -1.62
C GLY A 75 -5.36 3.77 -1.96
N ILE A 76 -4.27 4.32 -2.50
CA ILE A 76 -4.20 5.72 -2.96
C ILE A 76 -5.20 5.97 -4.09
N ARG A 77 -5.27 5.11 -5.12
CA ARG A 77 -6.23 5.28 -6.22
C ARG A 77 -7.68 5.20 -5.72
N ILE A 78 -7.98 4.26 -4.84
CA ILE A 78 -9.29 4.14 -4.19
C ILE A 78 -9.63 5.40 -3.41
N PHE A 79 -8.68 5.94 -2.66
CA PHE A 79 -8.90 7.16 -1.88
C PHE A 79 -9.11 8.39 -2.77
N CYS A 80 -8.38 8.49 -3.88
CA CYS A 80 -8.62 9.56 -4.87
C CYS A 80 -10.03 9.47 -5.46
N ARG A 81 -10.51 8.26 -5.78
CA ARG A 81 -11.88 8.06 -6.23
C ARG A 81 -12.89 8.46 -5.15
N PHE A 82 -12.66 8.10 -3.91
CA PHE A 82 -13.49 8.54 -2.78
C PHE A 82 -13.54 10.07 -2.67
N LEU A 83 -12.40 10.77 -2.77
CA LEU A 83 -12.37 12.23 -2.74
C LEU A 83 -13.19 12.86 -3.87
N TYR A 84 -13.11 12.28 -5.07
CA TYR A 84 -13.89 12.70 -6.23
C TYR A 84 -15.40 12.48 -6.01
N ASP A 85 -15.82 11.32 -5.55
CA ASP A 85 -17.22 10.98 -5.25
C ASP A 85 -17.81 11.86 -4.14
N GLU A 86 -16.97 12.38 -3.23
CA GLU A 86 -17.35 13.33 -2.18
C GLU A 86 -17.31 14.80 -2.63
N GLY A 87 -16.93 15.08 -3.89
CA GLY A 87 -16.81 16.44 -4.44
C GLY A 87 -15.70 17.26 -3.79
N LEU A 88 -14.65 16.61 -3.27
CA LEU A 88 -13.50 17.27 -2.63
C LEU A 88 -12.36 17.55 -3.60
N VAL A 89 -12.36 16.91 -4.76
CA VAL A 89 -11.43 17.13 -5.87
C VAL A 89 -12.19 17.11 -7.19
N ASP A 90 -11.72 17.88 -8.16
CA ASP A 90 -12.29 17.96 -9.50
C ASP A 90 -11.55 17.03 -10.47
N GLN A 91 -12.27 16.59 -11.51
CA GLN A 91 -11.68 15.85 -12.62
C GLN A 91 -10.60 16.69 -13.31
N ASP A 92 -9.54 16.00 -13.75
CA ASP A 92 -8.38 16.56 -14.48
C ASP A 92 -7.62 17.67 -13.73
N THR A 93 -7.93 17.88 -12.44
CA THR A 93 -7.23 18.82 -11.56
C THR A 93 -6.19 18.08 -10.71
N PRO A 94 -4.89 18.42 -10.82
CA PRO A 94 -3.86 17.84 -9.98
C PRO A 94 -4.03 18.22 -8.49
N PHE A 95 -3.83 17.25 -7.62
CA PHE A 95 -3.75 17.45 -6.17
C PHE A 95 -2.70 16.51 -5.57
N SER A 96 -2.41 16.70 -4.29
CA SER A 96 -1.40 15.92 -3.59
C SER A 96 -1.93 15.23 -2.34
N LEU A 97 -1.43 14.01 -2.08
CA LEU A 97 -1.68 13.26 -0.87
C LEU A 97 -0.40 13.04 -0.09
N GLU A 98 -0.47 13.23 1.23
CA GLU A 98 0.56 12.81 2.18
C GLU A 98 0.19 11.42 2.71
N THR A 99 1.14 10.50 2.66
CA THR A 99 1.07 9.17 3.30
C THR A 99 2.27 8.99 4.23
N LEU A 100 2.28 7.93 5.03
CA LEU A 100 3.47 7.61 5.86
C LEU A 100 4.72 7.36 5.00
N GLY A 101 4.55 6.82 3.78
CA GLY A 101 5.62 6.59 2.80
C GLY A 101 5.93 7.80 1.90
N GLY A 102 5.48 9.00 2.28
CA GLY A 102 5.77 10.24 1.58
C GLY A 102 4.60 10.81 0.78
N LYS A 103 4.89 11.94 0.12
CA LYS A 103 3.93 12.70 -0.70
C LYS A 103 3.82 12.11 -2.10
N VAL A 104 2.63 12.10 -2.65
CA VAL A 104 2.33 11.69 -4.02
C VAL A 104 1.47 12.72 -4.73
N GLY A 105 1.68 12.89 -6.03
CA GLY A 105 0.81 13.66 -6.92
C GLY A 105 -0.31 12.78 -7.49
N CYS A 106 -1.52 13.30 -7.57
CA CYS A 106 -2.69 12.55 -8.03
C CYS A 106 -3.52 13.36 -9.02
N VAL A 107 -4.14 12.67 -9.98
CA VAL A 107 -5.16 13.23 -10.88
C VAL A 107 -6.24 12.19 -11.09
N VAL A 108 -7.50 12.60 -10.90
CA VAL A 108 -8.68 11.79 -11.24
C VAL A 108 -9.13 12.15 -12.65
N MET A 109 -9.36 11.16 -13.50
CA MET A 109 -9.71 11.33 -14.90
C MET A 109 -10.92 10.48 -15.28
N GLN A 110 -11.54 10.79 -16.42
CA GLN A 110 -12.62 9.99 -17.02
C GLN A 110 -13.77 9.69 -16.04
N GLY A 111 -14.29 10.71 -15.35
CA GLY A 111 -15.39 10.54 -14.40
C GLY A 111 -15.05 9.68 -13.17
N GLY A 112 -13.75 9.54 -12.86
CA GLY A 112 -13.29 8.73 -11.75
C GLY A 112 -12.88 7.28 -12.11
N ASP A 113 -12.99 6.88 -13.37
CA ASP A 113 -12.64 5.53 -13.82
C ASP A 113 -11.12 5.32 -13.89
N ILE A 114 -10.37 6.40 -14.12
CA ILE A 114 -8.91 6.37 -14.14
C ILE A 114 -8.35 7.31 -13.08
N VAL A 115 -7.39 6.83 -12.32
CA VAL A 115 -6.61 7.63 -11.37
C VAL A 115 -5.13 7.47 -11.67
N ARG A 116 -4.47 8.59 -12.00
CA ARG A 116 -3.02 8.65 -12.14
C ARG A 116 -2.40 9.05 -10.81
N VAL A 117 -1.41 8.29 -10.38
CA VAL A 117 -0.64 8.55 -9.14
C VAL A 117 0.85 8.59 -9.48
N GLU A 118 1.52 9.65 -9.07
CA GLU A 118 2.97 9.79 -9.15
C GLU A 118 3.60 9.23 -7.87
N MET A 119 4.02 7.97 -7.93
CA MET A 119 4.54 7.24 -6.77
C MET A 119 5.93 7.70 -6.32
N GLY A 120 6.61 8.55 -7.09
CA GLY A 120 7.98 8.99 -6.87
C GLY A 120 9.00 8.16 -7.66
N ALA A 121 10.28 8.45 -7.46
CA ALA A 121 11.38 7.69 -8.06
C ALA A 121 11.51 6.32 -7.39
N VAL A 122 11.79 5.28 -8.18
CA VAL A 122 12.16 3.98 -7.64
C VAL A 122 13.61 4.04 -7.14
N SER A 123 13.83 3.51 -5.94
CA SER A 123 15.16 3.26 -5.40
C SER A 123 15.45 1.75 -5.38
N PHE A 124 16.64 1.35 -5.78
CA PHE A 124 17.14 -0.02 -5.64
C PHE A 124 18.13 -0.17 -4.47
N TRP A 125 18.27 0.88 -3.65
CA TRP A 125 19.17 0.89 -2.52
C TRP A 125 18.63 0.03 -1.37
N SER A 126 19.46 -0.82 -0.80
CA SER A 126 19.08 -1.81 0.21
C SER A 126 18.38 -1.20 1.43
N GLU A 127 18.83 -0.03 1.88
CA GLU A 127 18.27 0.67 3.02
C GLU A 127 16.82 1.12 2.74
N ASP A 128 16.55 1.68 1.55
CA ASP A 128 15.23 2.12 1.12
C ASP A 128 14.29 0.94 0.91
N ALA A 129 14.81 -0.19 0.42
CA ALA A 129 14.06 -1.44 0.25
C ALA A 129 13.93 -2.25 1.56
N GLY A 130 14.40 -1.70 2.70
CA GLY A 130 14.32 -2.35 4.00
C GLY A 130 15.17 -3.62 4.12
N ILE A 131 16.21 -3.78 3.26
CA ILE A 131 17.09 -4.95 3.23
C ILE A 131 18.25 -4.76 4.21
N THR A 132 18.54 -5.82 4.98
CA THR A 132 19.61 -5.84 5.98
C THR A 132 21.01 -5.92 5.34
N GLY A 133 22.05 -5.57 6.12
CA GLY A 133 23.45 -5.59 5.69
C GLY A 133 23.98 -4.21 5.31
N GLU A 134 25.13 -4.18 4.64
CA GLU A 134 25.75 -2.94 4.18
C GLU A 134 24.93 -2.30 3.04
N GLY A 135 24.97 -0.95 3.00
CA GLY A 135 24.29 -0.16 1.96
C GLY A 135 24.83 -0.51 0.57
N ARG A 136 23.93 -0.94 -0.32
CA ARG A 136 24.25 -1.32 -1.70
C ARG A 136 23.02 -1.27 -2.59
N GLU A 137 23.21 -1.23 -3.90
CA GLU A 137 22.15 -1.52 -4.85
C GLU A 137 21.87 -3.03 -4.88
N VAL A 138 20.58 -3.40 -4.75
CA VAL A 138 20.13 -4.80 -4.77
C VAL A 138 19.52 -5.12 -6.13
N ILE A 139 20.38 -5.38 -7.10
CA ILE A 139 20.01 -5.67 -8.49
C ILE A 139 20.54 -7.05 -8.86
N ARG A 140 19.63 -7.97 -9.21
CA ARG A 140 19.95 -9.35 -9.63
C ARG A 140 20.77 -10.14 -8.59
N GLU A 141 20.47 -9.95 -7.30
CA GLU A 141 21.07 -10.74 -6.23
C GLU A 141 20.37 -12.07 -6.04
N ARG A 142 21.10 -13.06 -5.51
CA ARG A 142 20.54 -14.38 -5.20
C ARG A 142 19.92 -14.39 -3.82
N LEU A 143 18.60 -14.55 -3.73
CA LEU A 143 17.86 -14.77 -2.48
C LEU A 143 17.78 -16.27 -2.21
N PRO A 144 18.46 -16.81 -1.19
CA PRO A 144 18.41 -18.22 -0.86
C PRO A 144 17.11 -18.53 -0.08
N LEU A 145 16.45 -19.64 -0.43
CA LEU A 145 15.36 -20.24 0.33
C LEU A 145 15.71 -21.70 0.64
N PRO A 146 15.05 -22.37 1.63
CA PRO A 146 15.38 -23.74 2.02
C PRO A 146 15.43 -24.74 0.87
N ASP A 147 14.48 -24.68 -0.06
CA ASP A 147 14.35 -25.64 -1.16
C ASP A 147 14.51 -24.98 -2.55
N ALA A 148 14.89 -23.70 -2.59
CA ALA A 148 14.97 -22.94 -3.83
C ALA A 148 15.90 -21.73 -3.65
N GLY A 149 16.03 -20.93 -4.71
CA GLY A 149 16.67 -19.65 -4.63
C GLY A 149 16.29 -18.87 -5.88
N PHE A 150 16.01 -17.59 -5.71
CA PHE A 150 15.58 -16.73 -6.79
C PHE A 150 16.57 -15.60 -7.03
N THR A 151 16.68 -15.19 -8.28
CA THR A 151 17.33 -13.94 -8.66
C THR A 151 16.34 -12.81 -8.46
N VAL A 152 16.67 -11.85 -7.57
CA VAL A 152 15.77 -10.79 -7.17
C VAL A 152 16.37 -9.40 -7.34
N CYS A 153 15.49 -8.41 -7.45
CA CYS A 153 15.83 -7.02 -7.18
C CYS A 153 15.05 -6.55 -5.95
N GLY A 154 15.73 -5.88 -5.04
CA GLY A 154 15.11 -5.11 -3.98
C GLY A 154 14.77 -3.71 -4.50
N ALA A 155 13.56 -3.23 -4.29
CA ALA A 155 13.16 -1.90 -4.73
C ALA A 155 12.23 -1.21 -3.74
N SER A 156 12.19 0.12 -3.80
CA SER A 156 11.26 0.93 -3.01
C SER A 156 10.68 2.05 -3.87
N VAL A 157 9.38 2.28 -3.71
CA VAL A 157 8.66 3.48 -4.15
C VAL A 157 7.97 4.15 -2.95
N GLY A 158 8.60 4.02 -1.77
CA GLY A 158 8.07 4.44 -0.47
C GLY A 158 7.49 3.28 0.34
N ASN A 159 7.59 2.06 -0.15
CA ASN A 159 7.37 0.79 0.54
C ASN A 159 8.27 -0.28 -0.08
N PRO A 160 8.72 -1.31 0.69
CA PRO A 160 9.66 -2.32 0.21
C PRO A 160 9.02 -3.31 -0.76
N HIS A 161 9.80 -3.67 -1.80
CA HIS A 161 9.42 -4.68 -2.79
C HIS A 161 10.58 -5.64 -3.05
N CYS A 162 10.26 -6.93 -3.19
CA CYS A 162 11.16 -7.97 -3.69
C CYS A 162 10.66 -8.47 -5.05
N ILE A 163 11.36 -8.09 -6.11
CA ILE A 163 10.99 -8.45 -7.48
C ILE A 163 11.75 -9.71 -7.88
N VAL A 164 11.03 -10.82 -8.05
CA VAL A 164 11.59 -12.10 -8.53
C VAL A 164 11.69 -12.07 -10.05
N LEU A 165 12.89 -12.35 -10.59
CA LEU A 165 13.18 -12.23 -12.02
C LEU A 165 13.18 -13.55 -12.77
N ASP A 166 13.42 -14.67 -12.10
CA ASP A 166 13.66 -15.99 -12.72
C ASP A 166 12.63 -17.07 -12.30
N SER A 167 11.42 -16.65 -11.93
CA SER A 167 10.31 -17.59 -11.72
C SER A 167 9.88 -18.21 -13.05
N THR A 168 9.88 -19.54 -13.13
CA THR A 168 9.43 -20.31 -14.31
C THR A 168 7.95 -20.69 -14.23
N SER A 169 7.34 -20.58 -13.05
CA SER A 169 5.94 -20.87 -12.77
C SER A 169 5.36 -19.85 -11.80
N PRO A 170 5.17 -18.59 -12.22
CA PRO A 170 4.84 -17.47 -11.30
C PRO A 170 3.61 -17.73 -10.42
N GLU A 171 2.55 -18.32 -10.97
CA GLU A 171 1.32 -18.61 -10.22
C GLU A 171 1.56 -19.64 -9.08
N THR A 172 2.32 -20.70 -9.35
CA THR A 172 2.66 -21.71 -8.35
C THR A 172 3.68 -21.17 -7.35
N ASP A 173 4.68 -20.45 -7.86
CA ASP A 173 5.78 -19.95 -7.05
C ASP A 173 5.31 -18.87 -6.07
N VAL A 174 4.38 -17.98 -6.45
CA VAL A 174 3.86 -16.96 -5.54
C VAL A 174 3.13 -17.57 -4.34
N HIS A 175 2.37 -18.64 -4.52
CA HIS A 175 1.69 -19.32 -3.41
C HIS A 175 2.64 -20.11 -2.52
N ARG A 176 3.65 -20.74 -3.12
CA ARG A 176 4.62 -21.56 -2.40
C ARG A 176 5.70 -20.74 -1.70
N PHE A 177 6.29 -19.79 -2.42
CA PHE A 177 7.47 -19.06 -1.97
C PHE A 177 7.18 -17.63 -1.52
N GLY A 178 6.07 -17.03 -1.96
CA GLY A 178 5.70 -15.67 -1.57
C GLY A 178 5.69 -15.47 -0.05
N PRO A 179 5.02 -16.31 0.76
CA PRO A 179 5.04 -16.18 2.22
C PRO A 179 6.44 -16.35 2.85
N LEU A 180 7.34 -17.11 2.22
CA LEU A 180 8.72 -17.28 2.68
C LEU A 180 9.57 -16.04 2.33
N ILE A 181 9.38 -15.49 1.15
CA ILE A 181 10.06 -14.25 0.71
C ILE A 181 9.59 -13.07 1.54
N GLU A 182 8.28 -12.90 1.72
CA GLU A 182 7.69 -11.81 2.51
C GLU A 182 8.33 -11.71 3.91
N ARG A 183 8.62 -12.85 4.55
CA ARG A 183 9.15 -12.95 5.92
C ARG A 183 10.63 -13.27 5.96
N HIS A 184 11.32 -13.24 4.84
CA HIS A 184 12.73 -13.58 4.77
C HIS A 184 13.57 -12.63 5.65
N PRO A 185 14.60 -13.14 6.38
CA PRO A 185 15.45 -12.33 7.27
C PRO A 185 16.20 -11.17 6.59
N TRP A 186 16.26 -11.16 5.28
CA TRP A 186 16.78 -10.02 4.54
C TRP A 186 15.95 -8.75 4.77
N PHE A 187 14.65 -8.87 4.97
CA PHE A 187 13.73 -7.73 5.07
C PHE A 187 13.42 -7.43 6.55
N LYS A 188 13.76 -6.22 7.00
CA LYS A 188 13.56 -5.76 8.40
C LYS A 188 12.09 -5.79 8.82
N ASN A 189 11.20 -5.37 7.92
CA ASN A 189 9.77 -5.18 8.19
C ASN A 189 8.89 -5.88 7.14
N ARG A 190 9.33 -7.07 6.66
CA ARG A 190 8.71 -7.77 5.53
C ARG A 190 8.89 -7.04 4.20
N THR A 191 8.36 -7.63 3.12
CA THR A 191 8.37 -7.07 1.77
C THR A 191 7.14 -7.49 0.97
N ASN A 192 6.81 -6.71 -0.05
CA ASN A 192 5.83 -7.08 -1.07
C ASN A 192 6.48 -7.89 -2.16
#